data_ed70e9426de007e2d7054a58c5bd51e4
#
_entry.id   ed70e9426de007e2d7054a58c5bd51e4
#
_cell.length_a   1.000
_cell.length_b   1.000
_cell.length_c   1.000
_cell.angle_alpha   90.00
_cell.angle_beta   90.00
_cell.angle_gamma   90.00
#
_symmetry.space_group_name_H-M   'P 1'
#
loop_
_entity.id
_entity.type
_entity.pdbx_description
1 polymer ?
#
loop_
_entity_poly.entity_id
_entity_poly.type
_entity_poly.pdbx_seq_one_letter_code
_entity_poly.pdbx_strand_id
1 'polypeptide(L)' 'MNFRTFRSTFKDFPVFSFDEVRKLFPTFSRIQLNRWQKDGLIKKIVKKYYYFTDEEVNEHLLFLMANTIYH' A
#
# COMPACT_ATOMS: atom_id res chain seq x y z
N MET A 1 -11.27 3.56 10.18
CA MET A 1 -9.83 3.89 10.18
C MET A 1 -9.58 5.06 9.26
N ASN A 2 -8.68 5.95 9.66
CA ASN A 2 -8.39 7.07 8.79
C ASN A 2 -7.08 6.82 8.06
N PHE A 3 -6.94 7.40 6.87
CA PHE A 3 -5.80 7.17 5.99
C PHE A 3 -4.48 7.63 6.62
N ARG A 4 -4.52 8.71 7.38
CA ARG A 4 -3.32 9.26 8.02
C ARG A 4 -2.67 8.26 8.97
N THR A 5 -3.48 7.61 9.79
CA THR A 5 -3.01 6.58 10.72
C THR A 5 -2.46 5.39 9.94
N PHE A 6 -3.16 4.98 8.90
CA PHE A 6 -2.73 3.88 8.04
C PHE A 6 -1.39 4.20 7.39
N ARG A 7 -1.26 5.39 6.81
CA ARG A 7 -0.03 5.81 6.15
C ARG A 7 1.15 5.83 7.12
N SER A 8 0.92 6.31 8.34
CA SER A 8 1.95 6.36 9.37
C SER A 8 2.41 4.96 9.77
N THR A 9 1.48 4.03 9.90
CA THR A 9 1.79 2.64 10.25
C THR A 9 2.66 1.99 9.18
N PHE A 10 2.41 2.29 7.91
CA PHE A 10 3.13 1.68 6.79
C PHE A 10 4.19 2.60 6.20
N LYS A 11 4.67 3.56 6.96
CA LYS A 11 5.67 4.51 6.44
C LYS A 11 6.97 3.84 5.99
N ASP A 12 7.33 2.73 6.61
CA ASP A 12 8.53 1.98 6.28
C ASP A 12 8.25 0.85 5.27
N PHE A 13 7.00 0.73 4.84
CA PHE A 13 6.57 -0.30 3.90
C PHE A 13 5.94 0.37 2.68
N PRO A 14 6.75 0.82 1.71
CA PRO A 14 6.20 1.54 0.55
C PRO A 14 5.30 0.67 -0.33
N VAL A 15 5.44 -0.65 -0.24
CA VAL A 15 4.61 -1.60 -0.98
C VAL A 15 3.96 -2.53 0.03
N PHE A 16 2.67 -2.74 -0.11
CA PHE A 16 1.91 -3.58 0.82
C PHE A 16 0.82 -4.35 0.07
N SER A 17 0.35 -5.43 0.68
CA SER A 17 -0.78 -6.21 0.17
C SER A 17 -1.95 -6.11 1.14
N PHE A 18 -3.16 -6.45 0.65
CA PHE A 18 -4.34 -6.46 1.50
C PHE A 18 -4.17 -7.45 2.67
N ASP A 19 -3.55 -8.59 2.42
CA ASP A 19 -3.32 -9.59 3.47
C ASP A 19 -2.42 -9.04 4.58
N GLU A 20 -1.39 -8.28 4.21
CA GLU A 20 -0.52 -7.65 5.19
C GLU A 20 -1.26 -6.61 6.02
N VAL A 21 -2.13 -5.84 5.38
CA VAL A 21 -2.95 -4.87 6.09
C VAL A 21 -3.84 -5.56 7.11
N ARG A 22 -4.46 -6.66 6.74
CA ARG A 22 -5.37 -7.38 7.62
C ARG A 22 -4.65 -8.05 8.79
N LYS A 23 -3.38 -8.34 8.67
CA LYS A 23 -2.60 -8.84 9.80
C LYS A 23 -2.46 -7.80 10.91
N LEU A 24 -2.32 -6.54 10.54
CA LEU A 24 -2.20 -5.44 11.51
C LEU A 24 -3.55 -4.85 11.88
N PHE A 25 -4.48 -4.86 10.95
CA PHE A 25 -5.83 -4.28 11.15
C PHE A 25 -6.88 -5.31 10.72
N PRO A 26 -7.22 -6.27 11.59
CA PRO A 26 -8.13 -7.37 11.21
C PRO A 26 -9.51 -6.90 10.77
N THR A 27 -9.95 -5.73 11.21
CA THR A 27 -11.27 -5.20 10.83
C THR A 27 -11.24 -4.34 9.57
N PHE A 28 -10.07 -4.17 8.97
CA PHE A 28 -9.93 -3.38 7.75
C PHE A 28 -10.69 -4.03 6.60
N SER A 29 -11.48 -3.24 5.87
CA SER A 29 -12.30 -3.76 4.78
C SER A 29 -11.70 -3.42 3.43
N ARG A 30 -11.99 -4.26 2.43
CA ARG A 30 -11.57 -4.02 1.06
C ARG A 30 -12.27 -2.80 0.46
N ILE A 31 -13.45 -2.48 0.95
CA ILE A 31 -14.19 -1.30 0.52
C ILE A 31 -13.39 -0.04 0.80
N GLN A 32 -12.76 0.04 1.97
CA GLN A 32 -11.93 1.17 2.33
C GLN A 32 -10.70 1.29 1.42
N LEU A 33 -10.10 0.16 1.10
CA LEU A 33 -8.96 0.12 0.18
C LEU A 33 -9.36 0.63 -1.21
N ASN A 34 -10.51 0.19 -1.71
CA ASN A 34 -11.03 0.63 -2.99
C ASN A 34 -11.32 2.12 -2.99
N ARG A 35 -11.85 2.65 -1.88
CA ARG A 35 -12.14 4.07 -1.74
C ARG A 35 -10.85 4.89 -1.82
N TRP A 36 -9.81 4.47 -1.12
CA TRP A 36 -8.54 5.18 -1.16
C TRP A 36 -7.90 5.11 -2.55
N GLN A 37 -8.06 4.00 -3.23
CA GLN A 37 -7.60 3.84 -4.61
C GLN A 37 -8.33 4.79 -5.55
N LYS A 38 -9.65 4.91 -5.39
CA LYS A 38 -10.49 5.81 -6.16
C LYS A 38 -10.13 7.27 -5.90
N ASP A 39 -9.82 7.60 -4.65
CA ASP A 39 -9.43 8.96 -4.26
C ASP A 39 -8.01 9.32 -4.71
N GLY A 40 -7.26 8.35 -5.24
CA GLY A 40 -5.91 8.60 -5.72
C GLY A 40 -4.86 8.59 -4.63
N LEU A 41 -5.19 8.09 -3.44
CA LEU A 41 -4.23 8.03 -2.33
C LEU A 41 -3.28 6.84 -2.44
N ILE A 42 -3.74 5.76 -3.05
CA ILE A 42 -2.93 4.57 -3.30
C ILE A 42 -3.18 4.09 -4.73
N LYS A 43 -2.26 3.30 -5.27
CA LYS A 43 -2.42 2.67 -6.57
C LYS A 43 -2.09 1.19 -6.48
N LYS A 44 -2.82 0.41 -7.27
CA LYS A 44 -2.59 -1.03 -7.36
C LYS A 44 -1.44 -1.30 -8.32
N ILE A 45 -0.56 -2.18 -7.89
CA ILE A 45 0.50 -2.73 -8.74
C ILE A 45 0.03 -4.12 -9.18
N VAL A 46 0.88 -4.87 -9.88
CA VAL A 46 0.57 -6.22 -10.31
C VAL A 46 0.24 -7.12 -9.11
N LYS A 47 -0.59 -8.14 -9.35
CA LYS A 47 -1.05 -9.09 -8.34
C LYS A 47 -1.88 -8.38 -7.27
N LYS A 48 -1.53 -8.49 -6.01
CA LYS A 48 -2.33 -7.96 -4.89
C LYS A 48 -1.64 -6.79 -4.19
N TYR A 49 -0.62 -6.21 -4.79
CA TYR A 49 0.19 -5.21 -4.14
C TYR A 49 -0.27 -3.80 -4.47
N TYR A 50 -0.04 -2.89 -3.52
CA TYR A 50 -0.40 -1.49 -3.61
C TYR A 50 0.75 -0.62 -3.15
N TYR A 51 0.78 0.63 -3.58
CA TYR A 51 1.77 1.59 -3.11
C TYR A 51 1.11 2.95 -2.90
N PHE A 52 1.75 3.79 -2.07
CA PHE A 52 1.23 5.13 -1.79
C PHE A 52 1.65 6.09 -2.88
N THR A 53 0.67 6.86 -3.37
CA THR A 53 0.90 7.80 -4.47
C THR A 53 1.60 9.08 -4.03
N ASP A 54 1.65 9.35 -2.73
CA ASP A 54 2.36 10.50 -2.19
C ASP A 54 3.87 10.28 -2.11
N GLU A 55 4.33 9.04 -2.34
CA GLU A 55 5.75 8.73 -2.39
C GLU A 55 6.29 9.08 -3.78
N GLU A 56 7.48 9.69 -3.82
CA GLU A 56 8.16 9.89 -5.08
C GLU A 56 8.64 8.53 -5.60
N VAL A 57 8.31 8.25 -6.86
CA VAL A 57 8.81 7.03 -7.50
C VAL A 57 10.24 7.29 -7.92
N ASN A 58 11.18 6.73 -7.17
CA ASN A 58 12.60 6.83 -7.45
C ASN A 58 13.19 5.45 -7.64
N GLU A 59 14.49 5.39 -7.95
CA GLU A 59 15.17 4.14 -8.19
C GLU A 59 15.09 3.19 -7.00
N HIS A 60 15.21 3.71 -5.79
CA HIS A 60 15.14 2.92 -4.58
C HIS A 60 13.76 2.29 -4.40
N LEU A 61 12.71 3.07 -4.66
CA LEU A 61 11.33 2.55 -4.57
C LEU A 61 11.09 1.48 -5.61
N LEU A 62 11.56 1.68 -6.84
CA LEU A 62 11.42 0.68 -7.90
C LEU A 62 12.13 -0.62 -7.52
N PHE A 63 13.30 -0.52 -6.91
CA PHE A 63 14.03 -1.68 -6.43
C PHE A 63 13.26 -2.44 -5.37
N LEU A 64 12.67 -1.74 -4.41
CA LEU A 64 11.87 -2.35 -3.36
C LEU A 64 10.62 -3.04 -3.94
N MET A 65 9.97 -2.41 -4.91
CA MET A 65 8.83 -3.00 -5.59
C MET A 65 9.21 -4.30 -6.29
N ALA A 66 10.31 -4.29 -7.01
CA ALA A 66 10.78 -5.48 -7.72
C ALA A 66 11.08 -6.62 -6.77
N ASN A 67 11.77 -6.33 -5.66
CA ASN A 67 12.08 -7.35 -4.66
C ASN A 67 10.84 -7.91 -3.98
N THR A 68 9.82 -7.09 -3.77
CA THR A 68 8.59 -7.52 -3.14
C THR A 68 7.76 -8.40 -4.06
N ILE A 69 7.71 -8.05 -5.35
CA ILE A 69 6.82 -8.69 -6.32
C ILE A 69 7.47 -9.87 -7.03
N TYR A 70 8.74 -9.74 -7.37
CA TYR A 70 9.44 -10.70 -8.24
C TYR A 70 10.54 -11.50 -7.55
N HIS A 71 10.60 -11.43 -6.28
CA HIS A 71 11.68 -12.10 -5.54
C HIS A 71 11.55 -13.63 -5.54
#